data_4c99476a5eb423757243c56051a7637b
#
_entry.id   4c99476a5eb423757243c56051a7637b
#
_cell.length_a   1.000
_cell.length_b   1.000
_cell.length_c   1.000
_cell.angle_alpha   90.00
_cell.angle_beta   90.00
_cell.angle_gamma   90.00
#
_symmetry.space_group_name_H-M   'P 1'
#
loop_
_entity.id
_entity.type
_entity.pdbx_description
1 polymer ?
#
loop_
_entity_poly.entity_id
_entity_poly.type
_entity_poly.pdbx_seq_one_letter_code
_entity_poly.pdbx_strand_id
1 'polypeptide(L)'
;MENKTVVSIETVIDYIEANLDGKLDLKTVAEAVHYSKYHLHRMFTSTVGMTIHDYVQRRQLTEAAKLLAFSDRPIIEVTFICGYESQQAFSSAFKSMYKIPPAEYRDNREFYPLQLRFALRRNVANKMFTKDDICLAEKADIPAWMNLMRLVIDGYPVMDEADYLSKLITAINEKRALVLKDNGVLIGAMAFSSQLGCIDFLGINPQYRKQGIQKLF
;
A
#
# COMPACT_ATOMS: atom_id res chain seq x y z
N MET A 1 26.27 3.84 -6.40
CA MET A 1 25.20 3.74 -7.43
C MET A 1 23.79 3.77 -6.82
N GLU A 2 23.55 3.16 -5.65
CA GLU A 2 22.23 3.12 -4.99
C GLU A 2 21.64 4.50 -4.66
N ASN A 3 22.45 5.45 -4.22
CA ASN A 3 21.95 6.78 -3.84
C ASN A 3 21.35 7.56 -5.03
N LYS A 4 21.88 7.39 -6.25
CA LYS A 4 21.33 8.03 -7.46
C LYS A 4 19.98 7.44 -7.87
N THR A 5 19.82 6.12 -7.75
CA THR A 5 18.56 5.43 -8.08
C THR A 5 17.44 5.84 -7.12
N VAL A 6 17.74 5.93 -5.82
CA VAL A 6 16.77 6.36 -4.80
C VAL A 6 16.32 7.80 -5.07
N VAL A 7 17.25 8.73 -5.31
CA VAL A 7 16.91 10.12 -5.65
C VAL A 7 16.08 10.20 -6.93
N SER A 8 16.42 9.40 -7.95
CA SER A 8 15.64 9.37 -9.20
C SER A 8 14.23 8.87 -8.99
N ILE A 9 14.01 7.85 -8.15
CA ILE A 9 12.68 7.33 -7.86
C ILE A 9 11.88 8.30 -6.99
N GLU A 10 12.51 9.03 -6.05
CA GLU A 10 11.85 10.12 -5.32
C GLU A 10 11.30 11.17 -6.29
N THR A 11 12.11 11.60 -7.26
CA THR A 11 11.66 12.55 -8.29
C THR A 11 10.49 12.02 -9.12
N VAL A 12 10.49 10.73 -9.46
CA VAL A 12 9.37 10.08 -10.16
C VAL A 12 8.11 10.09 -9.31
N ILE A 13 8.23 9.73 -8.03
CA ILE A 13 7.10 9.74 -7.09
C ILE A 13 6.58 11.18 -6.93
N ASP A 14 7.45 12.15 -6.73
CA ASP A 14 7.06 13.57 -6.60
C ASP A 14 6.30 14.06 -7.83
N TYR A 15 6.77 13.70 -9.03
CA TYR A 15 6.06 14.03 -10.26
C TYR A 15 4.67 13.38 -10.31
N ILE A 16 4.56 12.12 -9.99
CA ILE A 16 3.28 11.41 -9.96
C ILE A 16 2.32 12.08 -8.97
N GLU A 17 2.77 12.33 -7.73
CA GLU A 17 1.95 12.94 -6.69
C GLU A 17 1.48 14.35 -7.03
N ALA A 18 2.28 15.11 -7.76
CA ALA A 18 1.93 16.45 -8.20
C ALA A 18 0.93 16.49 -9.38
N ASN A 19 0.68 15.33 -10.04
CA ASN A 19 -0.12 15.25 -11.26
C ASN A 19 -1.20 14.16 -11.19
N LEU A 20 -1.64 13.76 -9.99
CA LEU A 20 -2.63 12.69 -9.81
C LEU A 20 -4.01 13.00 -10.39
N ASP A 21 -4.31 14.26 -10.68
CA ASP A 21 -5.52 14.74 -11.34
C ASP A 21 -5.50 14.56 -12.87
N GLY A 22 -4.36 14.14 -13.42
CA GLY A 22 -4.17 13.94 -14.85
C GLY A 22 -4.11 12.47 -15.29
N LYS A 23 -4.09 12.30 -16.61
CA LYS A 23 -3.80 10.99 -17.22
C LYS A 23 -2.30 10.70 -17.09
N LEU A 24 -1.93 9.83 -16.19
CA LEU A 24 -0.57 9.40 -15.93
C LEU A 24 -0.35 7.97 -16.43
N ASP A 25 0.28 7.82 -17.58
CA ASP A 25 0.80 6.55 -18.03
C ASP A 25 2.34 6.49 -17.93
N LEU A 26 2.90 5.30 -18.13
CA LEU A 26 4.35 5.10 -18.08
C LEU A 26 5.10 6.00 -19.08
N LYS A 27 4.49 6.32 -20.23
CA LYS A 27 5.11 7.16 -21.26
C LYS A 27 5.21 8.59 -20.76
N THR A 28 4.11 9.16 -20.29
CA THR A 28 4.03 10.52 -19.76
C THR A 28 5.03 10.73 -18.61
N VAL A 29 5.04 9.79 -17.67
CA VAL A 29 5.97 9.86 -16.53
C VAL A 29 7.43 9.75 -17.00
N ALA A 30 7.74 8.83 -17.90
CA ALA A 30 9.12 8.63 -18.41
C ALA A 30 9.65 9.87 -19.14
N GLU A 31 8.82 10.51 -19.97
CA GLU A 31 9.17 11.74 -20.69
C GLU A 31 9.43 12.89 -19.71
N ALA A 32 8.58 13.06 -18.70
CA ALA A 32 8.72 14.13 -17.72
C ALA A 32 10.00 14.02 -16.87
N VAL A 33 10.44 12.80 -16.59
CA VAL A 33 11.66 12.57 -15.78
C VAL A 33 12.90 12.23 -16.63
N HIS A 34 12.80 12.36 -17.96
CA HIS A 34 13.88 12.13 -18.93
C HIS A 34 14.50 10.72 -18.90
N TYR A 35 13.68 9.69 -18.68
CA TYR A 35 14.07 8.29 -18.75
C TYR A 35 13.41 7.56 -19.92
N SER A 36 14.06 6.50 -20.41
CA SER A 36 13.36 5.57 -21.30
C SER A 36 12.32 4.77 -20.52
N LYS A 37 11.18 4.46 -21.15
CA LYS A 37 10.08 3.67 -20.52
C LYS A 37 10.57 2.37 -19.90
N TYR A 38 11.42 1.64 -20.62
CA TYR A 38 11.96 0.36 -20.15
C TYR A 38 12.85 0.52 -18.92
N HIS A 39 13.73 1.51 -18.91
CA HIS A 39 14.62 1.76 -17.78
C HIS A 39 13.82 2.22 -16.55
N LEU A 40 12.90 3.17 -16.74
CA LEU A 40 12.03 3.65 -15.68
C LEU A 40 11.17 2.52 -15.09
N HIS A 41 10.52 1.71 -15.94
CA HIS A 41 9.69 0.59 -15.48
C HIS A 41 10.49 -0.36 -14.59
N ARG A 42 11.69 -0.79 -15.05
CA ARG A 42 12.53 -1.70 -14.29
C ARG A 42 13.02 -1.07 -12.99
N MET A 43 13.47 0.17 -13.03
CA MET A 43 13.98 0.88 -11.86
C MET A 43 12.87 1.09 -10.81
N PHE A 44 11.70 1.57 -11.23
CA PHE A 44 10.56 1.79 -10.34
C PHE A 44 10.07 0.47 -9.73
N THR A 45 9.84 -0.54 -10.56
CA THR A 45 9.33 -1.85 -10.08
C THR A 45 10.33 -2.54 -9.14
N SER A 46 11.64 -2.39 -9.38
CA SER A 46 12.65 -2.97 -8.47
C SER A 46 12.71 -2.25 -7.12
N THR A 47 12.45 -0.94 -7.10
CA THR A 47 12.56 -0.11 -5.89
C THR A 47 11.25 -0.04 -5.11
N VAL A 48 10.12 0.17 -5.80
CA VAL A 48 8.80 0.36 -5.17
C VAL A 48 8.06 -0.97 -4.97
N GLY A 49 8.41 -2.00 -5.73
CA GLY A 49 7.78 -3.33 -5.63
C GLY A 49 6.50 -3.50 -6.44
N MET A 50 6.02 -2.44 -7.12
CA MET A 50 4.84 -2.46 -7.99
C MET A 50 5.10 -1.66 -9.26
N THR A 51 4.24 -1.80 -10.27
CA THR A 51 4.38 -1.01 -11.50
C THR A 51 3.97 0.45 -11.29
N ILE A 52 4.43 1.36 -12.15
CA ILE A 52 3.98 2.77 -12.14
C ILE A 52 2.46 2.83 -12.35
N HIS A 53 1.91 2.01 -13.25
CA HIS A 53 0.48 1.96 -13.50
C HIS A 53 -0.30 1.60 -12.22
N ASP A 54 0.10 0.54 -11.52
CA ASP A 54 -0.56 0.12 -10.28
C ASP A 54 -0.43 1.18 -9.18
N TYR A 55 0.74 1.81 -9.08
CA TYR A 55 0.97 2.89 -8.11
C TYR A 55 0.05 4.09 -8.39
N VAL A 56 0.03 4.58 -9.62
CA VAL A 56 -0.83 5.71 -10.05
C VAL A 56 -2.29 5.40 -9.80
N GLN A 57 -2.77 4.25 -10.26
CA GLN A 57 -4.17 3.84 -10.09
C GLN A 57 -4.57 3.79 -8.61
N ARG A 58 -3.75 3.17 -7.75
CA ARG A 58 -4.02 3.09 -6.31
C ARG A 58 -4.01 4.46 -5.64
N ARG A 59 -3.10 5.36 -6.05
CA ARG A 59 -3.05 6.73 -5.54
C ARG A 59 -4.27 7.54 -5.98
N GLN A 60 -4.63 7.50 -7.25
CA GLN A 60 -5.83 8.17 -7.78
C GLN A 60 -7.09 7.68 -7.08
N LEU A 61 -7.26 6.36 -6.91
CA LEU A 61 -8.41 5.81 -6.19
C LEU A 61 -8.39 6.15 -4.69
N THR A 62 -7.22 6.30 -4.08
CA THR A 62 -7.10 6.77 -2.69
C THR A 62 -7.57 8.22 -2.55
N GLU A 63 -7.18 9.11 -3.47
CA GLU A 63 -7.66 10.50 -3.47
C GLU A 63 -9.18 10.57 -3.77
N ALA A 64 -9.66 9.71 -4.69
CA ALA A 64 -11.10 9.59 -4.94
C ALA A 64 -11.87 9.16 -3.67
N ALA A 65 -11.38 8.15 -2.97
CA ALA A 65 -11.98 7.67 -1.73
C ALA A 65 -12.03 8.77 -0.66
N LYS A 66 -10.97 9.58 -0.57
CA LYS A 66 -10.93 10.74 0.32
C LYS A 66 -12.01 11.78 -0.04
N LEU A 67 -12.16 12.10 -1.33
CA LEU A 67 -13.21 13.00 -1.80
C LEU A 67 -14.62 12.44 -1.56
N LEU A 68 -14.82 11.13 -1.77
CA LEU A 68 -16.10 10.48 -1.51
C LEU A 68 -16.47 10.51 -0.02
N ALA A 69 -15.52 10.24 0.87
CA ALA A 69 -15.76 10.20 2.31
C ALA A 69 -15.98 11.59 2.94
N PHE A 70 -15.27 12.62 2.46
CA PHE A 70 -15.20 13.93 3.11
C PHE A 70 -15.82 15.08 2.30
N SER A 71 -16.43 14.82 1.14
CA SER A 71 -17.12 15.84 0.37
C SER A 71 -18.42 15.31 -0.24
N ASP A 72 -19.33 16.24 -0.55
CA ASP A 72 -20.59 15.95 -1.25
C ASP A 72 -20.50 16.16 -2.77
N ARG A 73 -19.28 16.23 -3.34
CA ARG A 73 -19.07 16.37 -4.78
C ARG A 73 -19.75 15.25 -5.56
N PRO A 74 -20.44 15.54 -6.68
CA PRO A 74 -20.98 14.48 -7.54
C PRO A 74 -19.91 13.45 -7.92
N ILE A 75 -20.29 12.17 -8.01
CA ILE A 75 -19.34 11.11 -8.36
C ILE A 75 -18.68 11.37 -9.72
N ILE A 76 -19.43 11.96 -10.65
CA ILE A 76 -18.90 12.35 -11.95
C ILE A 76 -17.75 13.38 -11.85
N GLU A 77 -17.86 14.34 -10.94
CA GLU A 77 -16.78 15.31 -10.70
C GLU A 77 -15.55 14.63 -10.09
N VAL A 78 -15.77 13.76 -9.08
CA VAL A 78 -14.69 12.97 -8.47
C VAL A 78 -13.98 12.10 -9.52
N THR A 79 -14.74 11.54 -10.48
CA THR A 79 -14.21 10.77 -11.59
C THR A 79 -13.16 11.57 -12.37
N PHE A 80 -13.53 12.78 -12.81
CA PHE A 80 -12.64 13.60 -13.63
C PHE A 80 -11.47 14.19 -12.83
N ILE A 81 -11.70 14.60 -11.57
CA ILE A 81 -10.64 15.08 -10.67
C ILE A 81 -9.55 14.00 -10.48
N CYS A 82 -9.92 12.72 -10.50
CA CYS A 82 -8.99 11.61 -10.32
C CYS A 82 -8.47 11.04 -11.66
N GLY A 83 -8.56 11.80 -12.75
CA GLY A 83 -7.94 11.47 -14.04
C GLY A 83 -8.63 10.38 -14.85
N TYR A 84 -9.87 10.01 -14.52
CA TYR A 84 -10.66 9.03 -15.29
C TYR A 84 -11.47 9.72 -16.41
N GLU A 85 -11.53 9.07 -17.57
CA GLU A 85 -12.24 9.59 -18.75
C GLU A 85 -13.76 9.36 -18.70
N SER A 86 -14.24 8.43 -17.86
CA SER A 86 -15.66 8.15 -17.71
C SER A 86 -16.00 7.63 -16.32
N GLN A 87 -17.21 7.93 -15.86
CA GLN A 87 -17.72 7.43 -14.57
C GLN A 87 -17.83 5.90 -14.56
N GLN A 88 -18.09 5.27 -15.70
CA GLN A 88 -18.16 3.81 -15.78
C GLN A 88 -16.79 3.17 -15.54
N ALA A 89 -15.74 3.68 -16.20
CA ALA A 89 -14.37 3.19 -16.01
C ALA A 89 -13.91 3.41 -14.57
N PHE A 90 -14.17 4.59 -14.00
CA PHE A 90 -13.90 4.91 -12.61
C PHE A 90 -14.62 3.95 -11.66
N SER A 91 -15.94 3.79 -11.80
CA SER A 91 -16.74 2.95 -10.90
C SER A 91 -16.30 1.49 -10.95
N SER A 92 -15.93 1.00 -12.13
CA SER A 92 -15.40 -0.36 -12.31
C SER A 92 -14.05 -0.53 -11.61
N ALA A 93 -13.12 0.39 -11.82
CA ALA A 93 -11.80 0.38 -11.17
C ALA A 93 -11.92 0.52 -9.65
N PHE A 94 -12.77 1.45 -9.17
CA PHE A 94 -13.02 1.67 -7.76
C PHE A 94 -13.59 0.40 -7.10
N LYS A 95 -14.66 -0.18 -7.67
CA LYS A 95 -15.26 -1.41 -7.16
C LYS A 95 -14.28 -2.60 -7.19
N SER A 96 -13.43 -2.68 -8.21
CA SER A 96 -12.41 -3.73 -8.27
C SER A 96 -11.43 -3.65 -7.10
N MET A 97 -11.03 -2.44 -6.69
CA MET A 97 -10.02 -2.22 -5.64
C MET A 97 -10.64 -2.14 -4.24
N TYR A 98 -11.72 -1.38 -4.08
CA TYR A 98 -12.39 -1.19 -2.78
C TYR A 98 -13.45 -2.25 -2.46
N LYS A 99 -13.80 -3.13 -3.43
CA LYS A 99 -14.82 -4.20 -3.35
C LYS A 99 -16.25 -3.70 -3.22
N ILE A 100 -16.48 -2.43 -3.01
CA ILE A 100 -17.80 -1.78 -2.98
C ILE A 100 -17.87 -0.64 -3.99
N PRO A 101 -19.07 -0.28 -4.52
CA PRO A 101 -19.23 0.83 -5.44
C PRO A 101 -18.91 2.19 -4.81
N PRO A 102 -18.56 3.23 -5.61
CA PRO A 102 -18.29 4.57 -5.08
C PRO A 102 -19.43 5.20 -4.29
N ALA A 103 -20.69 4.95 -4.69
CA ALA A 103 -21.86 5.47 -3.97
C ALA A 103 -21.97 4.87 -2.57
N GLU A 104 -21.89 3.55 -2.46
CA GLU A 104 -21.90 2.82 -1.18
C GLU A 104 -20.73 3.22 -0.29
N TYR A 105 -19.53 3.39 -0.86
CA TYR A 105 -18.36 3.88 -0.13
C TYR A 105 -18.61 5.27 0.46
N ARG A 106 -19.27 6.16 -0.27
CA ARG A 106 -19.66 7.49 0.22
C ARG A 106 -20.58 7.42 1.41
N ASP A 107 -21.59 6.55 1.35
CA ASP A 107 -22.61 6.42 2.40
C ASP A 107 -22.01 5.97 3.73
N ASN A 108 -20.96 5.17 3.69
CA ASN A 108 -20.25 4.72 4.88
C ASN A 108 -19.46 5.83 5.59
N ARG A 109 -19.12 6.94 4.90
CA ARG A 109 -18.34 8.06 5.45
C ARG A 109 -17.02 7.67 6.12
N GLU A 110 -16.46 6.52 5.75
CA GLU A 110 -15.18 6.03 6.24
C GLU A 110 -14.11 6.14 5.16
N PHE A 111 -12.88 6.47 5.57
CA PHE A 111 -11.78 6.64 4.64
C PHE A 111 -10.67 5.62 4.90
N TYR A 112 -10.37 4.83 3.87
CA TYR A 112 -9.25 3.90 3.85
C TYR A 112 -8.37 4.15 2.62
N PRO A 113 -7.07 4.45 2.80
CA PRO A 113 -6.16 4.59 1.67
C PRO A 113 -5.75 3.22 1.12
N LEU A 114 -5.90 3.01 -0.20
CA LEU A 114 -5.30 1.84 -0.88
C LEU A 114 -3.78 1.95 -0.96
N GLN A 115 -3.30 3.17 -1.11
CA GLN A 115 -1.88 3.48 -1.25
C GLN A 115 -1.63 4.89 -0.72
N LEU A 116 -0.83 5.01 0.33
CA LEU A 116 -0.24 6.28 0.72
C LEU A 116 0.94 6.61 -0.20
N ARG A 117 1.32 7.89 -0.25
CA ARG A 117 2.55 8.29 -0.94
C ARG A 117 3.70 7.42 -0.47
N PHE A 118 4.40 6.84 -1.43
CA PHE A 118 5.54 5.99 -1.13
C PHE A 118 6.71 6.84 -0.63
N ALA A 119 7.19 6.58 0.57
CA ALA A 119 8.34 7.26 1.14
C ALA A 119 9.57 6.37 1.03
N LEU A 120 10.52 6.78 0.20
CA LEU A 120 11.81 6.11 0.13
C LEU A 120 12.63 6.46 1.37
N ARG A 121 13.00 5.46 2.14
CA ARG A 121 13.97 5.66 3.20
C ARG A 121 15.37 5.69 2.58
N ARG A 122 16.02 6.84 2.65
CA ARG A 122 17.38 7.05 2.11
C ARG A 122 18.44 6.12 2.71
N ASN A 123 18.12 5.39 3.77
CA ASN A 123 19.02 4.50 4.53
C ASN A 123 18.53 3.05 4.58
N VAL A 124 17.84 2.52 3.55
CA VAL A 124 17.77 1.07 3.37
C VAL A 124 19.13 0.64 2.79
N ALA A 125 20.20 0.88 3.57
CA ALA A 125 21.44 0.15 3.37
C ALA A 125 21.07 -1.34 3.45
N ASN A 126 21.65 -2.16 2.58
CA ASN A 126 21.51 -3.61 2.48
C ASN A 126 21.59 -4.34 3.85
N LYS A 127 20.62 -4.08 4.75
CA LYS A 127 20.49 -4.86 5.95
C LYS A 127 19.93 -6.20 5.55
N MET A 128 20.75 -7.22 5.58
CA MET A 128 20.27 -8.58 5.47
C MET A 128 19.56 -8.93 6.78
N PHE A 129 18.24 -9.07 6.68
CA PHE A 129 17.45 -9.59 7.80
C PHE A 129 17.64 -11.10 7.90
N THR A 130 17.63 -11.60 9.12
CA THR A 130 17.74 -13.01 9.46
C THR A 130 16.53 -13.44 10.27
N LYS A 131 16.39 -14.73 10.54
CA LYS A 131 15.32 -15.24 11.43
C LYS A 131 15.43 -14.69 12.85
N ASP A 132 16.62 -14.31 13.29
CA ASP A 132 16.88 -13.77 14.63
C ASP A 132 16.35 -12.34 14.80
N ASP A 133 16.05 -11.65 13.69
CA ASP A 133 15.40 -10.32 13.71
C ASP A 133 13.87 -10.41 13.91
N ILE A 134 13.29 -11.62 13.84
CA ILE A 134 11.86 -11.83 14.05
C ILE A 134 11.58 -11.96 15.54
N CYS A 135 10.63 -11.16 16.01
CA CYS A 135 10.23 -11.13 17.41
C CYS A 135 8.75 -11.47 17.57
N LEU A 136 8.35 -11.90 18.77
CA LEU A 136 6.94 -11.95 19.13
C LEU A 136 6.36 -10.54 19.11
N ALA A 137 5.15 -10.42 18.56
CA ALA A 137 4.42 -9.16 18.57
C ALA A 137 3.96 -8.81 19.99
N GLU A 138 4.00 -7.55 20.32
CA GLU A 138 3.52 -6.99 21.58
C GLU A 138 2.29 -6.09 21.35
N LYS A 139 1.55 -5.77 22.41
CA LYS A 139 0.39 -4.87 22.31
C LYS A 139 0.76 -3.48 21.76
N ALA A 140 1.98 -3.02 22.00
CA ALA A 140 2.51 -1.77 21.45
C ALA A 140 2.63 -1.80 19.92
N ASP A 141 2.67 -2.98 19.29
CA ASP A 141 2.79 -3.14 17.85
C ASP A 141 1.43 -3.04 17.11
N ILE A 142 0.31 -3.12 17.83
CA ILE A 142 -1.02 -3.13 17.25
C ILE A 142 -1.26 -1.97 16.27
N PRO A 143 -0.96 -0.71 16.59
CA PRO A 143 -1.18 0.39 15.65
C PRO A 143 -0.36 0.25 14.36
N ALA A 144 0.90 -0.17 14.47
CA ALA A 144 1.77 -0.39 13.32
C ALA A 144 1.34 -1.61 12.49
N TRP A 145 0.87 -2.67 13.16
CA TRP A 145 0.31 -3.85 12.52
C TRP A 145 -0.95 -3.51 11.71
N MET A 146 -1.90 -2.80 12.31
CA MET A 146 -3.13 -2.38 11.63
C MET A 146 -2.83 -1.50 10.42
N ASN A 147 -1.85 -0.59 10.53
CA ASN A 147 -1.41 0.22 9.40
C ASN A 147 -0.77 -0.63 8.28
N LEU A 148 0.03 -1.63 8.62
CA LEU A 148 0.58 -2.55 7.64
C LEU A 148 -0.53 -3.36 6.95
N MET A 149 -1.50 -3.84 7.71
CA MET A 149 -2.63 -4.61 7.18
C MET A 149 -3.43 -3.77 6.18
N ARG A 150 -3.79 -2.53 6.51
CA ARG A 150 -4.46 -1.59 5.59
C ARG A 150 -3.70 -1.38 4.30
N LEU A 151 -2.37 -1.42 4.37
CA LEU A 151 -1.49 -1.20 3.22
C LEU A 151 -1.38 -2.41 2.30
N VAL A 152 -1.54 -3.63 2.82
CA VAL A 152 -1.25 -4.87 2.08
C VAL A 152 -2.47 -5.69 1.71
N ILE A 153 -3.62 -5.48 2.35
CA ILE A 153 -4.85 -6.22 2.07
C ILE A 153 -5.72 -5.45 1.08
N ASP A 154 -5.90 -6.01 -0.10
CA ASP A 154 -6.89 -5.52 -1.05
C ASP A 154 -8.30 -5.84 -0.53
N GLY A 155 -9.21 -4.86 -0.57
CA GLY A 155 -10.58 -5.02 -0.05
C GLY A 155 -10.71 -4.82 1.46
N TYR A 156 -9.73 -4.20 2.10
CA TYR A 156 -9.77 -3.83 3.52
C TYR A 156 -11.09 -3.18 3.97
N PRO A 157 -11.74 -2.28 3.18
CA PRO A 157 -12.99 -1.63 3.59
C PRO A 157 -14.19 -2.57 3.87
N VAL A 158 -14.16 -3.81 3.36
CA VAL A 158 -15.17 -4.83 3.67
C VAL A 158 -14.78 -5.74 4.83
N MET A 159 -13.63 -5.52 5.44
CA MET A 159 -13.18 -6.27 6.60
C MET A 159 -13.70 -5.62 7.88
N ASP A 160 -14.26 -6.41 8.77
CA ASP A 160 -14.59 -5.94 10.12
C ASP A 160 -13.29 -5.72 10.92
N GLU A 161 -12.89 -4.45 11.04
CA GLU A 161 -11.67 -4.05 11.73
C GLU A 161 -11.73 -4.40 13.22
N ALA A 162 -12.89 -4.30 13.85
CA ALA A 162 -13.06 -4.60 15.27
C ALA A 162 -12.93 -6.11 15.54
N ASP A 163 -13.53 -6.94 14.68
CA ASP A 163 -13.37 -8.40 14.73
C ASP A 163 -11.91 -8.81 14.51
N TYR A 164 -11.26 -8.24 13.48
CA TYR A 164 -9.85 -8.52 13.22
C TYR A 164 -8.95 -8.09 14.38
N LEU A 165 -9.16 -6.91 14.95
CA LEU A 165 -8.40 -6.41 16.10
C LEU A 165 -8.54 -7.34 17.31
N SER A 166 -9.75 -7.83 17.57
CA SER A 166 -10.00 -8.81 18.65
C SER A 166 -9.21 -10.10 18.43
N LYS A 167 -9.20 -10.63 17.20
CA LYS A 167 -8.42 -11.82 16.83
C LYS A 167 -6.91 -11.57 16.93
N LEU A 168 -6.44 -10.41 16.52
CA LEU A 168 -5.03 -10.02 16.63
C LEU A 168 -4.58 -9.96 18.10
N ILE A 169 -5.37 -9.32 18.96
CA ILE A 169 -5.08 -9.27 20.41
C ILE A 169 -4.99 -10.68 20.99
N THR A 170 -5.88 -11.57 20.61
CA THR A 170 -5.86 -12.97 21.03
C THR A 170 -4.59 -13.67 20.55
N ALA A 171 -4.23 -13.50 19.27
CA ALA A 171 -3.01 -14.09 18.71
C ALA A 171 -1.73 -13.57 19.39
N ILE A 172 -1.68 -12.29 19.76
CA ILE A 172 -0.57 -11.71 20.52
C ILE A 172 -0.48 -12.33 21.93
N ASN A 173 -1.60 -12.42 22.64
CA ASN A 173 -1.63 -13.00 23.99
C ASN A 173 -1.23 -14.48 23.98
N GLU A 174 -1.58 -15.23 22.94
CA GLU A 174 -1.23 -16.63 22.74
C GLU A 174 0.15 -16.84 22.09
N LYS A 175 0.93 -15.77 21.85
CA LYS A 175 2.26 -15.80 21.23
C LYS A 175 2.24 -16.40 19.81
N ARG A 176 1.15 -16.22 19.07
CA ARG A 176 0.96 -16.66 17.68
C ARG A 176 1.18 -15.54 16.66
N ALA A 177 1.59 -14.36 17.10
CA ALA A 177 1.86 -13.21 16.25
C ALA A 177 3.35 -12.87 16.27
N LEU A 178 3.94 -12.72 15.09
CA LEU A 178 5.34 -12.41 14.87
C LEU A 178 5.48 -11.09 14.11
N VAL A 179 6.53 -10.35 14.41
CA VAL A 179 6.87 -9.09 13.74
C VAL A 179 8.34 -9.03 13.38
N LEU A 180 8.62 -8.36 12.28
CA LEU A 180 9.95 -7.94 11.89
C LEU A 180 9.98 -6.41 11.83
N LYS A 181 10.92 -5.79 12.52
CA LYS A 181 11.06 -4.33 12.61
C LYS A 181 12.41 -3.87 12.08
N ASP A 182 12.43 -2.72 11.43
CA ASP A 182 13.65 -2.01 11.06
C ASP A 182 13.62 -0.61 11.67
N ASN A 183 14.58 -0.31 12.56
CA ASN A 183 14.63 0.97 13.28
C ASN A 183 13.27 1.40 13.88
N GLY A 184 12.57 0.46 14.51
CA GLY A 184 11.27 0.70 15.15
C GLY A 184 10.07 0.73 14.18
N VAL A 185 10.31 0.55 12.88
CA VAL A 185 9.23 0.46 11.88
C VAL A 185 8.91 -0.99 11.59
N LEU A 186 7.64 -1.34 11.66
CA LEU A 186 7.15 -2.66 11.34
C LEU A 186 7.19 -2.86 9.82
N ILE A 187 8.02 -3.81 9.38
CA ILE A 187 8.26 -4.11 7.96
C ILE A 187 7.67 -5.44 7.52
N GLY A 188 7.41 -6.34 8.46
CA GLY A 188 6.75 -7.61 8.23
C GLY A 188 5.98 -8.05 9.46
N ALA A 189 4.87 -8.75 9.24
CA ALA A 189 4.05 -9.30 10.30
C ALA A 189 3.41 -10.62 9.85
N MET A 190 3.35 -11.59 10.75
CA MET A 190 2.68 -12.87 10.52
C MET A 190 1.89 -13.28 11.76
N ALA A 191 0.67 -13.76 11.55
CA ALA A 191 -0.13 -14.40 12.57
C ALA A 191 -0.45 -15.86 12.16
N PHE A 192 -0.21 -16.76 13.07
CA PHE A 192 -0.58 -18.17 12.91
C PHE A 192 -2.03 -18.38 13.35
N SER A 193 -2.72 -19.26 12.65
CA SER A 193 -4.04 -19.74 13.06
C SER A 193 -3.95 -20.55 14.35
N SER A 194 -5.06 -20.61 15.06
CA SER A 194 -5.26 -21.62 16.10
C SER A 194 -5.33 -23.04 15.52
N GLN A 195 -5.59 -23.16 14.22
CA GLN A 195 -5.55 -24.44 13.50
C GLN A 195 -4.13 -24.75 13.05
N LEU A 196 -3.70 -25.97 13.31
CA LEU A 196 -2.35 -26.41 13.00
C LEU A 196 -2.02 -26.27 11.49
N GLY A 197 -0.89 -25.63 11.20
CA GLY A 197 -0.39 -25.49 9.82
C GLY A 197 -1.04 -24.38 8.99
N CYS A 198 -1.91 -23.56 9.56
CA CYS A 198 -2.53 -22.43 8.87
C CYS A 198 -1.91 -21.08 9.27
N ILE A 199 -1.86 -20.16 8.34
CA ILE A 199 -1.46 -18.76 8.54
C ILE A 199 -2.70 -17.91 8.35
N ASP A 200 -3.07 -17.12 9.36
CA ASP A 200 -4.20 -16.19 9.30
C ASP A 200 -3.82 -14.88 8.59
N PHE A 201 -2.56 -14.47 8.72
CA PHE A 201 -2.05 -13.25 8.11
C PHE A 201 -0.54 -13.35 7.85
N LEU A 202 -0.12 -12.88 6.67
CA LEU A 202 1.27 -12.59 6.35
C LEU A 202 1.33 -11.30 5.52
N GLY A 203 1.88 -10.25 6.10
CA GLY A 203 2.03 -8.95 5.44
C GLY A 203 3.48 -8.49 5.44
N ILE A 204 3.96 -8.04 4.28
CA ILE A 204 5.28 -7.39 4.14
C ILE A 204 5.07 -5.99 3.58
N ASN A 205 5.64 -5.00 4.25
CA ASN A 205 5.62 -3.62 3.80
C ASN A 205 6.11 -3.55 2.34
N PRO A 206 5.36 -2.93 1.43
CA PRO A 206 5.70 -2.86 0.02
C PRO A 206 7.13 -2.37 -0.27
N GLN A 207 7.67 -1.48 0.57
CA GLN A 207 9.04 -0.96 0.44
C GLN A 207 10.13 -2.01 0.66
N TYR A 208 9.79 -3.13 1.32
CA TYR A 208 10.72 -4.21 1.65
C TYR A 208 10.43 -5.50 0.88
N ARG A 209 9.49 -5.45 -0.09
CA ARG A 209 9.21 -6.59 -0.97
C ARG A 209 10.44 -6.94 -1.80
N LYS A 210 10.53 -8.19 -2.25
CA LYS A 210 11.65 -8.76 -3.03
C LYS A 210 12.99 -8.88 -2.29
N GLN A 211 13.06 -8.55 -1.02
CA GLN A 211 14.25 -8.76 -0.18
C GLN A 211 14.26 -10.14 0.50
N GLY A 212 13.35 -11.02 0.13
CA GLY A 212 13.27 -12.37 0.68
C GLY A 212 12.69 -12.47 2.09
N ILE A 213 12.20 -11.36 2.67
CA ILE A 213 11.68 -11.27 4.05
C ILE A 213 10.58 -12.30 4.31
N GLN A 214 9.70 -12.56 3.33
CA GLN A 214 8.63 -13.57 3.47
C GLN A 214 9.16 -14.99 3.73
N LYS A 215 10.44 -15.25 3.42
CA LYS A 215 11.07 -16.56 3.65
C LYS A 215 11.67 -16.69 5.06
N LEU A 216 11.72 -15.60 5.79
CA LEU A 216 12.24 -15.58 7.15
C LEU A 216 11.17 -16.03 8.15
N PHE A 217 9.91 -15.64 7.89
CA PHE A 217 8.76 -16.13 8.63
C PHE A 217 8.46 -17.60 8.28
#